data_e27b874b2de01d80e743dcf56ecb7975
#
_entry.id   e27b874b2de01d80e743dcf56ecb7975
#
_cell.length_a   1.000
_cell.length_b   1.000
_cell.length_c   1.000
_cell.angle_alpha   90.00
_cell.angle_beta   90.00
_cell.angle_gamma   90.00
#
_symmetry.space_group_name_H-M   'P 1'
#
loop_
_entity.id
_entity.type
_entity.pdbx_description
1 polymer ?
#
loop_
_entity_poly.entity_id
_entity_poly.type
_entity_poly.pdbx_seq_one_letter_code
_entity_poly.pdbx_strand_id
1 'polypeptide(L)'
;MPGRYIIRMLQINNSSFCYGSGWRQGLLALVLSLWIQSVSAVNVEDLYVAEVLVNSQDDAQLVNGARAGLLQVLVRVSGSRAIEGSPQVTASLQHPESYYYQYSFESTDRMLQIGDEQVPARILRLTFEPSAIARLLRQAGFPVWGSNRPSVLAWLAVSDGSSRRLLSEQDTSQLPAALNTHAKFRGVPVLYPLLDLEDASQLSSAEVWGAFLGRVEQASARYKPDVVLSGRIQQDPMGRWLGFWSYQLDDNWREFDNSGFSEDELMADMVDHLVDDLAARYALDSSRGSILVSVDGIDDLDDYAQVSQYLESLAPVLNSAVVAVSGRELRLRLVTEGQSQQLIEIIQLDDKMLLVSDGSLIRGDGALHYRWLL
;
A
#
# COMPACT_ATOMS: atom_id res chain seq x y z
N MET A 1 33.99 -36.68 78.56
CA MET A 1 34.48 -38.06 78.28
C MET A 1 34.08 -38.44 76.88
N PRO A 2 34.84 -39.24 76.15
CA PRO A 2 35.31 -38.97 74.80
C PRO A 2 34.69 -39.93 73.77
N GLY A 3 34.87 -39.63 72.53
CA GLY A 3 34.65 -40.54 71.47
C GLY A 3 35.16 -40.05 70.12
N ARG A 4 36.42 -40.31 69.89
CA ARG A 4 37.10 -40.23 68.62
C ARG A 4 36.54 -41.24 67.61
N TYR A 5 36.29 -40.89 66.37
CA TYR A 5 36.49 -41.79 65.22
C TYR A 5 37.08 -41.07 64.01
N ILE A 6 38.03 -41.75 63.49
CA ILE A 6 39.06 -41.52 62.52
C ILE A 6 38.55 -41.31 61.09
N ILE A 7 39.15 -40.36 60.42
CA ILE A 7 39.07 -40.00 59.01
C ILE A 7 39.66 -41.10 58.13
N ARG A 8 39.04 -41.41 57.02
CA ARG A 8 39.70 -42.03 55.86
C ARG A 8 39.58 -41.12 54.67
N MET A 9 40.65 -40.55 54.22
CA MET A 9 40.90 -39.90 52.96
C MET A 9 40.59 -40.86 51.79
N LEU A 10 39.73 -40.44 50.84
CA LEU A 10 39.72 -40.99 49.50
C LEU A 10 40.01 -39.86 48.53
N GLN A 11 41.17 -39.92 47.91
CA GLN A 11 41.53 -39.14 46.74
C GLN A 11 40.58 -39.54 45.60
N ILE A 12 39.87 -38.59 45.03
CA ILE A 12 39.22 -38.74 43.76
C ILE A 12 39.85 -37.83 42.76
N ASN A 13 40.33 -38.45 41.75
CA ASN A 13 41.08 -38.00 40.58
C ASN A 13 40.30 -36.91 39.79
N ASN A 14 40.99 -35.82 39.50
CA ASN A 14 40.47 -34.69 38.79
C ASN A 14 40.64 -34.96 37.27
N SER A 15 39.59 -35.41 36.58
CA SER A 15 39.56 -35.44 35.13
C SER A 15 38.75 -34.26 34.62
N SER A 16 39.46 -33.29 34.11
CA SER A 16 38.96 -32.09 33.45
C SER A 16 38.16 -32.46 32.19
N PHE A 17 36.86 -32.30 32.25
CA PHE A 17 36.00 -32.30 31.05
C PHE A 17 35.81 -30.87 30.59
N CYS A 18 36.50 -30.47 29.52
CA CYS A 18 36.23 -29.27 28.77
C CYS A 18 34.88 -29.43 28.04
N TYR A 19 33.80 -28.89 28.57
CA TYR A 19 32.57 -28.71 27.84
C TYR A 19 32.68 -27.43 27.01
N GLY A 20 32.68 -27.61 25.69
CA GLY A 20 32.89 -26.58 24.70
C GLY A 20 31.80 -25.49 24.69
N SER A 21 32.28 -24.24 24.59
CA SER A 21 31.50 -22.99 24.46
C SER A 21 30.75 -22.83 23.12
N GLY A 22 30.65 -23.88 22.29
CA GLY A 22 30.05 -23.81 20.96
C GLY A 22 28.53 -23.68 20.92
N TRP A 23 27.79 -24.14 21.94
CA TRP A 23 26.35 -24.13 21.93
C TRP A 23 25.71 -22.74 22.20
N ARG A 24 26.40 -21.91 22.95
CA ARG A 24 25.93 -20.55 23.26
C ARG A 24 26.08 -19.60 22.05
N GLN A 25 27.08 -19.81 21.23
CA GLN A 25 27.30 -19.03 19.99
C GLN A 25 26.32 -19.44 18.88
N GLY A 26 25.96 -20.72 18.79
CA GLY A 26 24.95 -21.21 17.83
C GLY A 26 23.53 -20.71 18.13
N LEU A 27 23.15 -20.59 19.42
CA LEU A 27 21.84 -20.07 19.83
C LEU A 27 21.74 -18.54 19.62
N LEU A 28 22.82 -17.79 19.78
CA LEU A 28 22.85 -16.34 19.51
C LEU A 28 22.75 -16.04 18.00
N ALA A 29 23.39 -16.86 17.15
CA ALA A 29 23.27 -16.72 15.70
C ALA A 29 21.87 -17.09 15.18
N LEU A 30 21.21 -18.08 15.79
CA LEU A 30 19.84 -18.47 15.42
C LEU A 30 18.80 -17.40 15.82
N VAL A 31 19.01 -16.68 16.92
CA VAL A 31 18.12 -15.59 17.35
C VAL A 31 18.30 -14.33 16.50
N LEU A 32 19.52 -14.05 15.99
CA LEU A 32 19.75 -12.91 15.09
C LEU A 32 19.17 -13.15 13.66
N SER A 33 19.02 -14.39 13.23
CA SER A 33 18.50 -14.69 11.87
C SER A 33 16.96 -14.62 11.74
N LEU A 34 16.23 -14.45 12.85
CA LEU A 34 14.77 -14.38 12.87
C LEU A 34 14.20 -12.95 12.68
N TRP A 35 15.05 -11.94 12.46
CA TRP A 35 14.62 -10.54 12.35
C TRP A 35 14.69 -9.98 10.93
N ILE A 36 14.82 -10.82 9.91
CA ILE A 36 14.65 -10.36 8.53
C ILE A 36 13.14 -10.43 8.25
N GLN A 37 12.42 -9.42 8.68
CA GLN A 37 11.07 -9.17 8.19
C GLN A 37 11.21 -8.55 6.80
N SER A 38 10.88 -9.33 5.78
CA SER A 38 10.72 -8.82 4.43
C SER A 38 9.56 -7.82 4.44
N VAL A 39 9.85 -6.54 4.24
CA VAL A 39 8.82 -5.53 3.95
C VAL A 39 8.38 -5.82 2.53
N SER A 40 7.22 -6.45 2.41
CA SER A 40 6.56 -6.63 1.11
C SER A 40 5.77 -5.38 0.78
N ALA A 41 5.74 -4.97 -0.48
CA ALA A 41 4.79 -3.98 -0.99
C ALA A 41 3.38 -4.33 -0.51
N VAL A 42 2.63 -3.34 -0.03
CA VAL A 42 1.28 -3.56 0.49
C VAL A 42 0.35 -3.80 -0.69
N ASN A 43 0.02 -5.06 -0.93
CA ASN A 43 -1.00 -5.41 -1.92
C ASN A 43 -2.38 -5.03 -1.37
N VAL A 44 -3.12 -4.19 -2.08
CA VAL A 44 -4.50 -3.83 -1.71
C VAL A 44 -5.42 -4.98 -2.08
N GLU A 45 -5.72 -5.86 -1.11
CA GLU A 45 -6.48 -7.10 -1.34
C GLU A 45 -7.93 -6.85 -1.79
N ASP A 46 -8.57 -5.78 -1.33
CA ASP A 46 -9.99 -5.51 -1.57
C ASP A 46 -10.26 -4.47 -2.68
N LEU A 47 -9.40 -4.41 -3.71
CA LEU A 47 -9.51 -3.39 -4.76
C LEU A 47 -10.88 -3.40 -5.47
N TYR A 48 -11.44 -4.59 -5.68
CA TYR A 48 -12.71 -4.82 -6.38
C TYR A 48 -13.88 -5.13 -5.43
N VAL A 49 -13.72 -4.89 -4.14
CA VAL A 49 -14.77 -5.08 -3.14
C VAL A 49 -15.29 -3.73 -2.67
N ALA A 50 -16.60 -3.53 -2.68
CA ALA A 50 -17.23 -2.36 -2.09
C ALA A 50 -18.07 -2.75 -0.87
N GLU A 51 -18.04 -1.92 0.15
CA GLU A 51 -18.88 -1.99 1.34
C GLU A 51 -19.75 -0.74 1.42
N VAL A 52 -21.05 -0.91 1.30
CA VAL A 52 -22.02 0.18 1.29
C VAL A 52 -23.01 0.01 2.44
N LEU A 53 -23.23 1.08 3.21
CA LEU A 53 -24.26 1.05 4.24
C LEU A 53 -25.65 1.18 3.60
N VAL A 54 -26.54 0.27 3.97
CA VAL A 54 -27.95 0.23 3.54
C VAL A 54 -28.85 0.08 4.76
N ASN A 55 -30.10 0.48 4.67
CA ASN A 55 -31.06 0.40 5.77
C ASN A 55 -31.90 -0.88 5.78
N SER A 56 -31.95 -1.61 4.66
CA SER A 56 -32.70 -2.87 4.54
C SER A 56 -32.00 -3.81 3.54
N GLN A 57 -32.59 -5.01 3.37
CA GLN A 57 -32.12 -6.03 2.42
C GLN A 57 -33.06 -6.18 1.21
N ASP A 58 -33.91 -5.19 0.95
CA ASP A 58 -34.81 -5.24 -0.19
C ASP A 58 -34.08 -4.96 -1.52
N ASP A 59 -34.72 -5.33 -2.63
CA ASP A 59 -34.16 -5.21 -3.97
C ASP A 59 -33.81 -3.75 -4.33
N ALA A 60 -34.56 -2.77 -3.83
CA ALA A 60 -34.30 -1.37 -4.11
C ALA A 60 -33.00 -0.92 -3.43
N GLN A 61 -32.77 -1.35 -2.18
CA GLN A 61 -31.51 -1.07 -1.46
C GLN A 61 -30.33 -1.84 -2.06
N LEU A 62 -30.55 -3.06 -2.54
CA LEU A 62 -29.51 -3.80 -3.27
C LEU A 62 -29.08 -3.05 -4.53
N VAL A 63 -30.02 -2.60 -5.37
CA VAL A 63 -29.70 -1.87 -6.60
C VAL A 63 -29.02 -0.53 -6.31
N ASN A 64 -29.53 0.24 -5.33
CA ASN A 64 -28.95 1.53 -4.97
C ASN A 64 -27.54 1.35 -4.35
N GLY A 65 -27.37 0.37 -3.48
CA GLY A 65 -26.07 0.04 -2.90
C GLY A 65 -25.07 -0.48 -3.95
N ALA A 66 -25.55 -1.31 -4.89
CA ALA A 66 -24.71 -1.78 -5.99
C ALA A 66 -24.26 -0.66 -6.93
N ARG A 67 -25.11 0.35 -7.16
CA ARG A 67 -24.75 1.56 -7.93
C ARG A 67 -23.65 2.36 -7.20
N ALA A 68 -23.82 2.59 -5.90
CA ALA A 68 -22.82 3.27 -5.08
C ALA A 68 -21.51 2.48 -5.01
N GLY A 69 -21.60 1.16 -4.82
CA GLY A 69 -20.43 0.27 -4.77
C GLY A 69 -19.69 0.22 -6.12
N LEU A 70 -20.40 0.17 -7.23
CA LEU A 70 -19.79 0.22 -8.56
C LEU A 70 -19.02 1.53 -8.78
N LEU A 71 -19.62 2.67 -8.43
CA LEU A 71 -18.94 3.96 -8.52
C LEU A 71 -17.69 4.01 -7.64
N GLN A 72 -17.77 3.52 -6.41
CA GLN A 72 -16.64 3.43 -5.50
C GLN A 72 -15.49 2.61 -6.09
N VAL A 73 -15.77 1.44 -6.66
CA VAL A 73 -14.74 0.59 -7.27
C VAL A 73 -14.15 1.25 -8.51
N LEU A 74 -14.97 1.90 -9.34
CA LEU A 74 -14.51 2.61 -10.53
C LEU A 74 -13.57 3.78 -10.16
N VAL A 75 -13.92 4.61 -9.16
CA VAL A 75 -13.02 5.67 -8.64
C VAL A 75 -11.71 5.08 -8.13
N ARG A 76 -11.78 4.01 -7.34
CA ARG A 76 -10.61 3.34 -6.78
C ARG A 76 -9.71 2.76 -7.87
N VAL A 77 -10.27 2.05 -8.84
CA VAL A 77 -9.50 1.36 -9.89
C VAL A 77 -9.00 2.34 -10.96
N SER A 78 -9.72 3.42 -11.25
CA SER A 78 -9.18 4.46 -12.15
C SER A 78 -8.17 5.38 -11.49
N GLY A 79 -8.22 5.50 -10.16
CA GLY A 79 -7.47 6.50 -9.41
C GLY A 79 -7.97 7.93 -9.61
N SER A 80 -9.12 8.15 -10.29
CA SER A 80 -9.63 9.48 -10.63
C SER A 80 -11.11 9.63 -10.32
N ARG A 81 -11.49 10.74 -9.69
CA ARG A 81 -12.90 11.12 -9.49
C ARG A 81 -13.56 11.71 -10.74
N ALA A 82 -12.78 12.09 -11.76
CA ALA A 82 -13.31 12.61 -13.02
C ALA A 82 -14.24 11.62 -13.74
N ILE A 83 -14.18 10.33 -13.38
CA ILE A 83 -15.07 9.29 -13.90
C ILE A 83 -16.55 9.56 -13.61
N GLU A 84 -16.86 10.27 -12.53
CA GLU A 84 -18.25 10.61 -12.13
C GLU A 84 -18.97 11.43 -13.20
N GLY A 85 -18.24 12.20 -13.99
CA GLY A 85 -18.75 12.98 -15.12
C GLY A 85 -18.84 12.22 -16.44
N SER A 86 -18.43 10.94 -16.50
CA SER A 86 -18.41 10.16 -17.75
C SER A 86 -19.81 9.64 -18.14
N PRO A 87 -20.28 9.90 -19.36
CA PRO A 87 -21.55 9.34 -19.84
C PRO A 87 -21.58 7.81 -19.84
N GLN A 88 -20.45 7.16 -20.16
CA GLN A 88 -20.31 5.69 -20.17
C GLN A 88 -20.47 5.12 -18.75
N VAL A 89 -19.84 5.77 -17.77
CA VAL A 89 -19.97 5.39 -16.36
C VAL A 89 -21.41 5.61 -15.90
N THR A 90 -22.01 6.77 -16.18
CA THR A 90 -23.41 7.07 -15.85
C THR A 90 -24.38 6.02 -16.43
N ALA A 91 -24.18 5.58 -17.67
CA ALA A 91 -24.97 4.52 -18.27
C ALA A 91 -24.78 3.17 -17.57
N SER A 92 -23.55 2.81 -17.17
CA SER A 92 -23.25 1.57 -16.47
C SER A 92 -23.88 1.50 -15.08
N LEU A 93 -24.02 2.64 -14.40
CA LEU A 93 -24.66 2.75 -13.09
C LEU A 93 -26.18 2.45 -13.14
N GLN A 94 -26.81 2.40 -14.31
CA GLN A 94 -28.21 1.98 -14.45
C GLN A 94 -28.37 0.45 -14.37
N HIS A 95 -27.30 -0.31 -14.66
CA HIS A 95 -27.27 -1.77 -14.70
C HIS A 95 -26.08 -2.32 -13.91
N PRO A 96 -25.94 -2.00 -12.59
CA PRO A 96 -24.78 -2.38 -11.79
C PRO A 96 -24.64 -3.90 -11.63
N GLU A 97 -25.76 -4.65 -11.80
CA GLU A 97 -25.81 -6.12 -11.74
C GLU A 97 -24.93 -6.81 -12.79
N SER A 98 -24.54 -6.11 -13.84
CA SER A 98 -23.68 -6.62 -14.90
C SER A 98 -22.20 -6.64 -14.51
N TYR A 99 -21.83 -6.07 -13.36
CA TYR A 99 -20.44 -5.84 -12.97
C TYR A 99 -20.01 -6.57 -11.70
N TYR A 100 -20.97 -7.02 -10.84
CA TYR A 100 -20.63 -7.82 -9.67
C TYR A 100 -21.10 -9.27 -9.86
N TYR A 101 -20.38 -10.22 -9.22
CA TYR A 101 -20.72 -11.64 -9.28
C TYR A 101 -21.11 -12.20 -7.91
N GLN A 102 -20.87 -11.44 -6.84
CA GLN A 102 -21.21 -11.85 -5.48
C GLN A 102 -21.62 -10.65 -4.63
N TYR A 103 -22.61 -10.85 -3.75
CA TYR A 103 -22.97 -9.90 -2.71
C TYR A 103 -23.38 -10.60 -1.42
N SER A 104 -23.26 -9.89 -0.29
CA SER A 104 -23.75 -10.32 1.03
C SER A 104 -24.20 -9.14 1.86
N PHE A 105 -25.12 -9.39 2.80
CA PHE A 105 -25.53 -8.41 3.79
C PHE A 105 -24.98 -8.82 5.16
N GLU A 106 -24.26 -7.93 5.81
CA GLU A 106 -23.66 -8.15 7.12
C GLU A 106 -24.30 -7.21 8.15
N SER A 107 -24.42 -7.67 9.40
CA SER A 107 -24.89 -6.84 10.50
C SER A 107 -23.77 -5.89 10.94
N THR A 108 -24.16 -4.67 11.37
CA THR A 108 -23.23 -3.68 11.92
C THR A 108 -23.91 -2.89 13.02
N ASP A 109 -23.13 -2.35 13.94
CA ASP A 109 -23.60 -1.41 14.97
C ASP A 109 -23.68 0.05 14.47
N ARG A 110 -23.34 0.25 13.18
CA ARG A 110 -23.40 1.57 12.56
C ARG A 110 -24.85 2.01 12.36
N MET A 111 -25.06 3.32 12.46
CA MET A 111 -26.34 3.96 12.12
C MET A 111 -26.21 4.70 10.80
N LEU A 112 -27.27 4.72 10.03
CA LEU A 112 -27.39 5.47 8.79
C LEU A 112 -28.33 6.65 9.02
N GLN A 113 -27.88 7.85 8.62
CA GLN A 113 -28.72 9.05 8.67
C GLN A 113 -29.63 9.08 7.42
N ILE A 114 -30.95 9.08 7.62
CA ILE A 114 -31.95 9.24 6.55
C ILE A 114 -32.84 10.42 6.90
N GLY A 115 -32.59 11.54 6.23
CA GLY A 115 -33.21 12.80 6.65
C GLY A 115 -32.80 13.17 8.06
N ASP A 116 -33.77 13.37 8.96
CA ASP A 116 -33.51 13.72 10.37
C ASP A 116 -33.46 12.49 11.29
N GLU A 117 -33.65 11.28 10.78
CA GLU A 117 -33.68 10.05 11.58
C GLU A 117 -32.40 9.23 11.43
N GLN A 118 -31.97 8.64 12.55
CA GLN A 118 -30.92 7.62 12.59
C GLN A 118 -31.55 6.23 12.61
N VAL A 119 -31.26 5.41 11.59
CA VAL A 119 -31.78 4.04 11.46
C VAL A 119 -30.63 3.03 11.54
N PRO A 120 -30.85 1.81 12.07
CA PRO A 120 -29.84 0.77 12.05
C PRO A 120 -29.40 0.46 10.61
N ALA A 121 -28.09 0.44 10.38
CA ALA A 121 -27.53 0.09 9.09
C ALA A 121 -27.21 -1.40 8.95
N ARG A 122 -27.02 -1.84 7.72
CA ARG A 122 -26.38 -3.09 7.33
C ARG A 122 -25.25 -2.77 6.36
N ILE A 123 -24.23 -3.59 6.32
CA ILE A 123 -23.18 -3.51 5.32
C ILE A 123 -23.61 -4.40 4.14
N LEU A 124 -23.82 -3.80 2.98
CA LEU A 124 -23.90 -4.51 1.70
C LEU A 124 -22.46 -4.62 1.15
N ARG A 125 -21.92 -5.84 1.15
CA ARG A 125 -20.61 -6.16 0.57
C ARG A 125 -20.82 -6.72 -0.82
N LEU A 126 -20.16 -6.11 -1.81
CA LEU A 126 -20.23 -6.49 -3.22
C LEU A 126 -18.84 -6.81 -3.74
N THR A 127 -18.70 -7.90 -4.50
CA THR A 127 -17.46 -8.27 -5.18
C THR A 127 -17.64 -8.13 -6.68
N PHE A 128 -16.88 -7.22 -7.28
CA PHE A 128 -16.96 -6.87 -8.69
C PHE A 128 -15.99 -7.69 -9.52
N GLU A 129 -16.37 -7.97 -10.78
CA GLU A 129 -15.55 -8.70 -11.73
C GLU A 129 -14.44 -7.79 -12.29
N PRO A 130 -13.15 -8.08 -12.01
CA PRO A 130 -12.04 -7.21 -12.41
C PRO A 130 -12.00 -6.93 -13.92
N SER A 131 -12.25 -7.94 -14.73
CA SER A 131 -12.22 -7.82 -16.19
C SER A 131 -13.35 -6.93 -16.74
N ALA A 132 -14.52 -6.94 -16.10
CA ALA A 132 -15.65 -6.09 -16.48
C ALA A 132 -15.38 -4.62 -16.09
N ILE A 133 -14.84 -4.39 -14.89
CA ILE A 133 -14.44 -3.05 -14.42
C ILE A 133 -13.38 -2.45 -15.35
N ALA A 134 -12.29 -3.20 -15.62
CA ALA A 134 -11.22 -2.74 -16.49
C ALA A 134 -11.71 -2.44 -17.92
N ARG A 135 -12.60 -3.28 -18.46
CA ARG A 135 -13.19 -3.04 -19.78
C ARG A 135 -14.05 -1.75 -19.82
N LEU A 136 -14.84 -1.50 -18.77
CA LEU A 136 -15.65 -0.29 -18.67
C LEU A 136 -14.77 0.96 -18.61
N LEU A 137 -13.73 0.96 -17.76
CA LEU A 137 -12.78 2.07 -17.64
C LEU A 137 -12.11 2.39 -18.98
N ARG A 138 -11.61 1.36 -19.69
CA ARG A 138 -11.02 1.54 -21.02
C ARG A 138 -12.00 2.12 -22.03
N GLN A 139 -13.25 1.65 -22.05
CA GLN A 139 -14.30 2.18 -22.95
C GLN A 139 -14.63 3.63 -22.63
N ALA A 140 -14.54 4.02 -21.36
CA ALA A 140 -14.76 5.38 -20.90
C ALA A 140 -13.51 6.28 -21.05
N GLY A 141 -12.35 5.72 -21.50
CA GLY A 141 -11.10 6.47 -21.68
C GLY A 141 -10.34 6.77 -20.39
N PHE A 142 -10.61 6.00 -19.34
CA PHE A 142 -9.92 6.15 -18.06
C PHE A 142 -8.82 5.09 -17.87
N PRO A 143 -7.77 5.41 -17.11
CA PRO A 143 -6.71 4.47 -16.80
C PRO A 143 -7.21 3.33 -15.89
N VAL A 144 -6.41 2.26 -15.84
CA VAL A 144 -6.61 1.16 -14.89
C VAL A 144 -5.41 1.09 -13.97
N TRP A 145 -5.65 1.33 -12.68
CA TRP A 145 -4.63 1.27 -11.66
C TRP A 145 -4.79 -0.03 -10.84
N GLY A 146 -3.84 -0.92 -10.96
CA GLY A 146 -3.87 -2.26 -10.36
C GLY A 146 -3.68 -2.26 -8.84
N SER A 147 -3.46 -3.46 -8.28
CA SER A 147 -3.31 -3.68 -6.83
C SER A 147 -1.96 -3.22 -6.26
N ASN A 148 -0.92 -3.13 -7.09
CA ASN A 148 0.37 -2.61 -6.67
C ASN A 148 0.27 -1.10 -6.49
N ARG A 149 0.10 -0.69 -5.25
CA ARG A 149 -0.10 0.71 -4.88
C ARG A 149 1.06 1.19 -4.02
N PRO A 150 1.58 2.40 -4.26
CA PRO A 150 2.61 2.95 -3.41
C PRO A 150 2.09 3.12 -1.97
N SER A 151 2.90 2.70 -1.01
CA SER A 151 2.67 2.91 0.41
C SER A 151 3.01 4.36 0.78
N VAL A 152 2.14 5.00 1.57
CA VAL A 152 2.32 6.39 2.00
C VAL A 152 2.57 6.43 3.50
N LEU A 153 3.76 6.85 3.94
CA LEU A 153 4.06 7.09 5.34
C LEU A 153 3.70 8.53 5.72
N ALA A 154 2.78 8.71 6.66
CA ALA A 154 2.22 10.00 7.04
C ALA A 154 2.79 10.53 8.36
N TRP A 155 3.68 11.53 8.30
CA TRP A 155 4.16 12.32 9.44
C TRP A 155 3.32 13.58 9.58
N LEU A 156 2.33 13.57 10.47
CA LEU A 156 1.37 14.66 10.62
C LEU A 156 1.50 15.29 11.99
N ALA A 157 1.75 16.58 12.03
CA ALA A 157 1.79 17.38 13.27
C ALA A 157 0.48 18.17 13.42
N VAL A 158 -0.20 17.96 14.55
CA VAL A 158 -1.47 18.63 14.87
C VAL A 158 -1.25 19.63 16.00
N SER A 159 -1.79 20.83 15.84
CA SER A 159 -1.78 21.86 16.89
C SER A 159 -3.19 22.09 17.43
N ASP A 160 -3.31 22.09 18.75
CA ASP A 160 -4.51 22.51 19.49
C ASP A 160 -4.46 23.99 19.93
N GLY A 161 -3.48 24.75 19.43
CA GLY A 161 -3.23 26.14 19.76
C GLY A 161 -2.26 26.32 20.96
N SER A 162 -2.19 25.35 21.87
CA SER A 162 -1.31 25.41 23.07
C SER A 162 -0.11 24.47 22.93
N SER A 163 -0.30 23.33 22.30
CA SER A 163 0.69 22.28 22.10
C SER A 163 0.68 21.73 20.68
N ARG A 164 1.74 21.01 20.34
CA ARG A 164 1.86 20.28 19.06
C ARG A 164 2.18 18.84 19.38
N ARG A 165 1.51 17.93 18.68
CA ARG A 165 1.77 16.49 18.76
C ARG A 165 1.85 15.87 17.37
N LEU A 166 2.53 14.75 17.25
CA LEU A 166 2.46 13.91 16.07
C LEU A 166 1.21 13.05 16.12
N LEU A 167 0.56 12.88 14.97
CA LEU A 167 -0.60 12.03 14.83
C LEU A 167 -0.16 10.57 14.80
N SER A 168 -0.79 9.73 15.62
CA SER A 168 -0.66 8.28 15.59
C SER A 168 -1.96 7.65 15.10
N GLU A 169 -1.91 6.40 14.72
CA GLU A 169 -3.10 5.64 14.33
C GLU A 169 -4.13 5.54 15.46
N GLN A 170 -3.67 5.54 16.73
CA GLN A 170 -4.50 5.43 17.92
C GLN A 170 -4.94 6.81 18.48
N ASP A 171 -4.66 7.90 17.77
CA ASP A 171 -5.09 9.22 18.19
C ASP A 171 -6.63 9.28 18.31
N THR A 172 -7.12 9.95 19.37
CA THR A 172 -8.56 10.01 19.69
C THR A 172 -9.35 11.02 18.88
N SER A 173 -8.69 11.88 18.09
CA SER A 173 -9.35 12.78 17.13
C SER A 173 -9.95 11.99 15.95
N GLN A 174 -10.75 12.65 15.15
CA GLN A 174 -11.30 12.01 13.94
C GLN A 174 -10.31 11.95 12.76
N LEU A 175 -9.17 12.64 12.87
CA LEU A 175 -8.18 12.74 11.79
C LEU A 175 -7.66 11.38 11.29
N PRO A 176 -7.24 10.41 12.15
CA PRO A 176 -6.78 9.11 11.64
C PRO A 176 -7.90 8.31 11.00
N ALA A 177 -9.11 8.33 11.59
CA ALA A 177 -10.25 7.62 11.06
C ALA A 177 -10.69 8.16 9.70
N ALA A 178 -10.69 9.48 9.53
CA ALA A 178 -10.97 10.16 8.27
C ALA A 178 -9.89 9.83 7.22
N LEU A 179 -8.60 9.96 7.56
CA LEU A 179 -7.50 9.62 6.67
C LEU A 179 -7.60 8.16 6.18
N ASN A 180 -7.78 7.21 7.10
CA ASN A 180 -7.90 5.79 6.75
C ASN A 180 -9.13 5.50 5.87
N THR A 181 -10.26 6.17 6.15
CA THR A 181 -11.49 6.00 5.38
C THR A 181 -11.31 6.47 3.94
N HIS A 182 -10.79 7.69 3.74
CA HIS A 182 -10.60 8.25 2.41
C HIS A 182 -9.46 7.55 1.65
N ALA A 183 -8.37 7.19 2.32
CA ALA A 183 -7.29 6.41 1.73
C ALA A 183 -7.77 5.02 1.27
N LYS A 184 -8.56 4.31 2.09
CA LYS A 184 -9.19 3.03 1.72
C LYS A 184 -10.15 3.20 0.55
N PHE A 185 -10.96 4.27 0.54
CA PHE A 185 -11.86 4.58 -0.56
C PHE A 185 -11.10 4.75 -1.88
N ARG A 186 -9.98 5.47 -1.86
CA ARG A 186 -9.11 5.72 -3.02
C ARG A 186 -8.15 4.55 -3.31
N GLY A 187 -8.04 3.58 -2.40
CA GLY A 187 -7.22 2.36 -2.55
C GLY A 187 -5.72 2.61 -2.39
N VAL A 188 -5.32 3.53 -1.54
CA VAL A 188 -3.91 3.80 -1.23
C VAL A 188 -3.62 3.41 0.22
N PRO A 189 -2.61 2.54 0.48
CA PRO A 189 -2.23 2.15 1.82
C PRO A 189 -1.50 3.30 2.54
N VAL A 190 -1.99 3.66 3.72
CA VAL A 190 -1.37 4.66 4.59
C VAL A 190 -0.73 3.98 5.79
N LEU A 191 0.50 4.36 6.09
CA LEU A 191 1.28 3.94 7.24
C LEU A 191 1.44 5.11 8.19
N TYR A 192 1.41 4.83 9.49
CA TYR A 192 1.74 5.80 10.52
C TYR A 192 3.08 5.47 11.17
N PRO A 193 3.86 6.48 11.60
CA PRO A 193 5.05 6.22 12.40
C PRO A 193 4.66 5.56 13.73
N LEU A 194 5.53 4.69 14.24
CA LEU A 194 5.31 4.01 15.52
C LEU A 194 5.39 4.95 16.71
N LEU A 195 6.03 6.11 16.53
CA LEU A 195 6.30 7.12 17.57
C LEU A 195 7.02 6.54 18.79
N ASP A 196 7.89 5.54 18.56
CA ASP A 196 8.71 4.91 19.58
C ASP A 196 9.93 5.79 19.95
N LEU A 197 10.83 5.27 20.79
CA LEU A 197 12.01 6.01 21.23
C LEU A 197 12.97 6.34 20.06
N GLU A 198 13.00 5.51 19.04
CA GLU A 198 13.83 5.75 17.87
C GLU A 198 13.26 6.92 17.06
N ASP A 199 11.97 6.91 16.76
CA ASP A 199 11.29 8.02 16.08
C ASP A 199 11.44 9.32 16.87
N ALA A 200 11.16 9.28 18.18
CA ALA A 200 11.27 10.45 19.05
C ALA A 200 12.69 11.04 19.12
N SER A 201 13.72 10.23 18.90
CA SER A 201 15.11 10.68 18.84
C SER A 201 15.50 11.32 17.51
N GLN A 202 14.80 10.93 16.43
CA GLN A 202 15.12 11.38 15.07
C GLN A 202 14.28 12.56 14.62
N LEU A 203 12.99 12.63 15.01
CA LEU A 203 12.05 13.62 14.49
C LEU A 203 11.06 14.06 15.56
N SER A 204 11.03 15.35 15.82
CA SER A 204 10.09 15.98 16.75
C SER A 204 8.85 16.56 16.04
N SER A 205 7.76 16.78 16.80
CA SER A 205 6.58 17.47 16.27
C SER A 205 6.88 18.90 15.78
N ALA A 206 7.88 19.56 16.36
CA ALA A 206 8.30 20.90 15.96
C ALA A 206 9.01 20.88 14.59
N GLU A 207 9.80 19.84 14.28
CA GLU A 207 10.48 19.69 13.00
C GLU A 207 9.48 19.36 11.87
N VAL A 208 8.49 18.47 12.12
CA VAL A 208 7.39 18.22 11.17
C VAL A 208 6.59 19.50 10.94
N TRP A 209 6.24 20.21 12.02
CA TRP A 209 5.53 21.49 11.95
C TRP A 209 6.27 22.55 11.13
N GLY A 210 7.59 22.60 11.26
CA GLY A 210 8.47 23.52 10.56
C GLY A 210 8.82 23.09 9.14
N ALA A 211 8.28 21.95 8.64
CA ALA A 211 8.59 21.37 7.35
C ALA A 211 10.10 21.15 7.12
N PHE A 212 10.80 20.58 8.13
CA PHE A 212 12.21 20.18 7.99
C PHE A 212 12.30 18.88 7.17
N LEU A 213 12.00 18.96 5.87
CA LEU A 213 11.74 17.82 5.00
C LEU A 213 12.91 16.81 4.96
N GLY A 214 14.17 17.26 4.98
CA GLY A 214 15.31 16.35 5.06
C GLY A 214 15.39 15.54 6.37
N ARG A 215 14.83 16.07 7.49
CA ARG A 215 14.73 15.33 8.75
C ARG A 215 13.59 14.32 8.68
N VAL A 216 12.48 14.68 8.06
CA VAL A 216 11.34 13.80 7.80
C VAL A 216 11.77 12.62 6.93
N GLU A 217 12.50 12.86 5.84
CA GLU A 217 13.05 11.84 4.95
C GLU A 217 13.98 10.88 5.70
N GLN A 218 14.92 11.43 6.50
CA GLN A 218 15.83 10.62 7.30
C GLN A 218 15.09 9.70 8.29
N ALA A 219 14.07 10.21 9.00
CA ALA A 219 13.28 9.42 9.94
C ALA A 219 12.41 8.38 9.23
N SER A 220 12.01 8.64 7.99
CA SER A 220 11.19 7.74 7.16
C SER A 220 11.96 6.53 6.65
N ALA A 221 13.29 6.59 6.53
CA ALA A 221 14.12 5.57 5.90
C ALA A 221 13.96 4.17 6.52
N ARG A 222 13.70 4.08 7.84
CA ARG A 222 13.46 2.79 8.54
C ARG A 222 12.19 2.07 8.09
N TYR A 223 11.18 2.82 7.61
CA TYR A 223 9.89 2.31 7.18
C TYR A 223 9.87 1.89 5.72
N LYS A 224 10.85 2.33 4.93
CA LYS A 224 10.95 2.10 3.49
C LYS A 224 9.63 2.39 2.73
N PRO A 225 8.99 3.54 2.93
CA PRO A 225 7.77 3.87 2.22
C PRO A 225 8.09 4.24 0.77
N ASP A 226 7.13 4.06 -0.13
CA ASP A 226 7.23 4.53 -1.51
C ASP A 226 7.02 6.04 -1.61
N VAL A 227 6.20 6.59 -0.71
CA VAL A 227 5.88 8.02 -0.63
C VAL A 227 5.93 8.48 0.82
N VAL A 228 6.61 9.58 1.06
CA VAL A 228 6.61 10.25 2.38
C VAL A 228 5.68 11.45 2.32
N LEU A 229 4.69 11.49 3.21
CA LEU A 229 3.79 12.61 3.41
C LEU A 229 4.14 13.28 4.74
N SER A 230 4.40 14.60 4.71
CA SER A 230 4.57 15.44 5.89
C SER A 230 3.47 16.49 5.92
N GLY A 231 2.85 16.72 7.07
CA GLY A 231 1.77 17.68 7.17
C GLY A 231 1.68 18.38 8.51
N ARG A 232 1.16 19.61 8.49
CA ARG A 232 0.77 20.34 9.71
C ARG A 232 -0.69 20.72 9.64
N ILE A 233 -1.40 20.52 10.75
CA ILE A 233 -2.85 20.65 10.84
C ILE A 233 -3.17 21.55 12.03
N GLN A 234 -4.02 22.53 11.83
CA GLN A 234 -4.50 23.43 12.89
C GLN A 234 -5.91 23.92 12.60
N GLN A 235 -6.57 24.45 13.61
CA GLN A 235 -7.78 25.23 13.43
C GLN A 235 -7.46 26.74 13.40
N ASP A 236 -8.17 27.47 12.54
CA ASP A 236 -8.17 28.92 12.58
C ASP A 236 -9.11 29.45 13.71
N PRO A 237 -9.07 30.76 14.03
CA PRO A 237 -9.95 31.33 15.04
C PRO A 237 -11.45 31.21 14.72
N MET A 238 -11.83 30.87 13.50
CA MET A 238 -13.22 30.65 13.07
C MET A 238 -13.62 29.18 13.17
N GLY A 239 -12.70 28.31 13.62
CA GLY A 239 -12.93 26.88 13.76
C GLY A 239 -12.76 26.07 12.47
N ARG A 240 -12.27 26.68 11.37
CA ARG A 240 -11.94 25.91 10.16
C ARG A 240 -10.63 25.17 10.35
N TRP A 241 -10.60 23.97 9.85
CA TRP A 241 -9.37 23.18 9.75
C TRP A 241 -8.52 23.65 8.58
N LEU A 242 -7.23 23.85 8.82
CA LEU A 242 -6.22 24.21 7.83
C LEU A 242 -5.17 23.13 7.78
N GLY A 243 -4.88 22.62 6.59
CA GLY A 243 -3.83 21.65 6.30
C GLY A 243 -2.77 22.23 5.39
N PHE A 244 -1.49 21.98 5.70
CA PHE A 244 -0.34 22.31 4.84
C PHE A 244 0.48 21.04 4.68
N TRP A 245 0.65 20.61 3.45
CA TRP A 245 1.14 19.29 3.09
C TRP A 245 2.37 19.37 2.22
N SER A 246 3.33 18.50 2.49
CA SER A 246 4.48 18.25 1.62
C SER A 246 4.59 16.75 1.43
N TYR A 247 4.69 16.27 0.19
CA TYR A 247 4.88 14.85 -0.09
C TYR A 247 6.00 14.66 -1.12
N GLN A 248 6.76 13.56 -0.94
CA GLN A 248 7.87 13.23 -1.81
C GLN A 248 7.39 12.27 -2.90
N LEU A 249 7.58 12.65 -4.15
CA LEU A 249 7.32 11.83 -5.33
C LEU A 249 8.47 12.02 -6.33
N ASP A 250 9.08 10.92 -6.80
CA ASP A 250 10.25 10.93 -7.69
C ASP A 250 11.42 11.76 -7.13
N ASP A 251 11.77 11.58 -5.85
CA ASP A 251 12.80 12.32 -5.11
C ASP A 251 12.58 13.84 -5.05
N ASN A 252 11.39 14.32 -5.45
CA ASN A 252 11.04 15.72 -5.39
C ASN A 252 9.89 15.96 -4.40
N TRP A 253 10.06 16.97 -3.56
CA TRP A 253 9.01 17.43 -2.67
C TRP A 253 8.02 18.32 -3.43
N ARG A 254 6.73 18.03 -3.26
CA ARG A 254 5.60 18.82 -3.74
C ARG A 254 4.83 19.32 -2.56
N GLU A 255 4.27 20.52 -2.67
CA GLU A 255 3.56 21.19 -1.58
C GLU A 255 2.19 21.67 -2.05
N PHE A 256 1.23 21.58 -1.15
CA PHE A 256 -0.10 22.17 -1.32
C PHE A 256 -0.73 22.45 0.04
N ASP A 257 -1.80 23.23 0.05
CA ASP A 257 -2.61 23.49 1.23
C ASP A 257 -4.10 23.35 0.91
N ASN A 258 -4.87 23.04 1.95
CA ASN A 258 -6.32 22.98 1.86
C ASN A 258 -6.96 23.39 3.18
N SER A 259 -8.28 23.54 3.16
CA SER A 259 -9.05 23.83 4.37
C SER A 259 -10.42 23.15 4.31
N GLY A 260 -10.97 22.81 5.49
CA GLY A 260 -12.29 22.21 5.62
C GLY A 260 -13.03 22.68 6.85
N PHE A 261 -14.35 22.51 6.87
CA PHE A 261 -15.18 22.80 8.04
C PHE A 261 -15.18 21.64 9.05
N SER A 262 -14.65 20.49 8.65
CA SER A 262 -14.47 19.31 9.51
C SER A 262 -13.13 18.62 9.23
N GLU A 263 -12.70 17.77 10.18
CA GLU A 263 -11.54 16.90 10.00
C GLU A 263 -11.72 15.94 8.79
N ASP A 264 -12.95 15.48 8.60
CA ASP A 264 -13.30 14.59 7.48
C ASP A 264 -13.13 15.27 6.13
N GLU A 265 -13.67 16.49 5.95
CA GLU A 265 -13.52 17.28 4.73
C GLU A 265 -12.06 17.61 4.43
N LEU A 266 -11.30 18.02 5.46
CA LEU A 266 -9.87 18.31 5.33
C LEU A 266 -9.10 17.09 4.79
N MET A 267 -9.34 15.89 5.38
CA MET A 267 -8.66 14.66 5.00
C MET A 267 -9.13 14.14 3.65
N ALA A 268 -10.41 14.29 3.31
CA ALA A 268 -10.94 13.91 2.01
C ALA A 268 -10.22 14.65 0.87
N ASP A 269 -10.16 15.97 0.96
CA ASP A 269 -9.51 16.81 -0.05
C ASP A 269 -8.00 16.55 -0.13
N MET A 270 -7.33 16.36 1.01
CA MET A 270 -5.92 16.03 1.05
C MET A 270 -5.64 14.70 0.35
N VAL A 271 -6.40 13.65 0.68
CA VAL A 271 -6.25 12.33 0.07
C VAL A 271 -6.55 12.39 -1.42
N ASP A 272 -7.60 13.12 -1.82
CA ASP A 272 -7.95 13.26 -3.23
C ASP A 272 -6.82 13.89 -4.03
N HIS A 273 -6.23 14.99 -3.53
CA HIS A 273 -5.11 15.66 -4.20
C HIS A 273 -3.88 14.73 -4.31
N LEU A 274 -3.48 14.10 -3.20
CA LEU A 274 -2.34 13.18 -3.19
C LEU A 274 -2.56 12.00 -4.17
N VAL A 275 -3.73 11.37 -4.12
CA VAL A 275 -4.02 10.18 -4.92
C VAL A 275 -4.17 10.51 -6.40
N ASP A 276 -4.68 11.69 -6.77
CA ASP A 276 -4.73 12.13 -8.16
C ASP A 276 -3.31 12.22 -8.76
N ASP A 277 -2.35 12.76 -8.01
CA ASP A 277 -0.94 12.82 -8.44
C ASP A 277 -0.29 11.43 -8.51
N LEU A 278 -0.57 10.56 -7.53
CA LEU A 278 -0.09 9.17 -7.57
C LEU A 278 -0.71 8.40 -8.74
N ALA A 279 -2.00 8.57 -9.01
CA ALA A 279 -2.67 7.94 -10.14
C ALA A 279 -2.10 8.43 -11.49
N ALA A 280 -1.81 9.72 -11.62
CA ALA A 280 -1.17 10.26 -12.82
C ALA A 280 0.21 9.62 -13.08
N ARG A 281 0.90 9.19 -12.02
CA ARG A 281 2.21 8.53 -12.11
C ARG A 281 2.12 7.03 -12.36
N TYR A 282 1.25 6.33 -11.62
CA TYR A 282 1.22 4.86 -11.55
C TYR A 282 0.05 4.21 -12.29
N ALA A 283 -1.05 4.94 -12.57
CA ALA A 283 -2.17 4.37 -13.31
C ALA A 283 -1.88 4.29 -14.81
N LEU A 284 -2.28 3.19 -15.41
CA LEU A 284 -1.98 2.88 -16.80
C LEU A 284 -2.97 3.55 -17.75
N ASP A 285 -2.48 4.26 -18.74
CA ASP A 285 -3.30 4.70 -19.86
C ASP A 285 -3.75 3.48 -20.72
N SER A 286 -4.71 3.67 -21.61
CA SER A 286 -5.24 2.61 -22.48
C SER A 286 -4.36 2.31 -23.70
N SER A 287 -3.15 2.86 -23.79
CA SER A 287 -2.21 2.54 -24.86
C SER A 287 -1.69 1.11 -24.70
N ARG A 288 -1.58 0.41 -25.83
CA ARG A 288 -1.05 -0.96 -25.86
C ARG A 288 0.32 -0.96 -26.47
N GLY A 289 1.25 -1.63 -25.78
CA GLY A 289 2.62 -1.80 -26.21
C GLY A 289 3.03 -3.27 -26.20
N SER A 290 4.20 -3.54 -26.75
CA SER A 290 4.88 -4.83 -26.61
C SER A 290 6.29 -4.56 -26.09
N ILE A 291 6.63 -5.13 -24.96
CA ILE A 291 7.91 -4.94 -24.29
C ILE A 291 8.62 -6.29 -24.20
N LEU A 292 9.92 -6.28 -24.49
CA LEU A 292 10.77 -7.43 -24.26
C LEU A 292 11.39 -7.31 -22.87
N VAL A 293 11.24 -8.35 -22.07
CA VAL A 293 11.80 -8.42 -20.71
C VAL A 293 12.75 -9.61 -20.65
N SER A 294 13.95 -9.38 -20.15
CA SER A 294 14.97 -10.41 -19.90
C SER A 294 15.21 -10.50 -18.41
N VAL A 295 15.06 -11.68 -17.82
CA VAL A 295 15.20 -11.95 -16.40
C VAL A 295 16.35 -12.92 -16.17
N ASP A 296 17.39 -12.45 -15.49
CA ASP A 296 18.53 -13.26 -15.04
C ASP A 296 18.26 -13.84 -13.64
N GLY A 297 18.89 -14.96 -13.32
CA GLY A 297 18.80 -15.60 -12.00
C GLY A 297 17.81 -16.75 -11.93
N ILE A 298 17.42 -17.32 -13.09
CA ILE A 298 16.54 -18.49 -13.17
C ILE A 298 17.39 -19.74 -13.03
N ASP A 299 17.34 -20.41 -11.90
CA ASP A 299 18.16 -21.58 -11.59
C ASP A 299 17.45 -22.90 -11.85
N ASP A 300 16.13 -22.93 -11.69
CA ASP A 300 15.32 -24.13 -11.86
C ASP A 300 13.94 -23.84 -12.46
N LEU A 301 13.07 -24.88 -12.51
CA LEU A 301 11.73 -24.80 -13.05
C LEU A 301 10.77 -24.01 -12.15
N ASP A 302 11.03 -23.99 -10.84
CA ASP A 302 10.21 -23.25 -9.87
C ASP A 302 10.42 -21.76 -10.04
N ASP A 303 11.66 -21.29 -10.20
CA ASP A 303 11.98 -19.89 -10.53
C ASP A 303 11.30 -19.47 -11.84
N TYR A 304 11.38 -20.31 -12.87
CA TYR A 304 10.69 -20.07 -14.14
C TYR A 304 9.18 -19.89 -13.95
N ALA A 305 8.54 -20.77 -13.18
CA ALA A 305 7.11 -20.70 -12.93
C ALA A 305 6.73 -19.45 -12.12
N GLN A 306 7.51 -19.13 -11.08
CA GLN A 306 7.28 -17.95 -10.22
C GLN A 306 7.43 -16.65 -11.01
N VAL A 307 8.48 -16.49 -11.82
CA VAL A 307 8.68 -15.29 -12.65
C VAL A 307 7.56 -15.14 -13.67
N SER A 308 7.18 -16.23 -14.34
CA SER A 308 6.10 -16.19 -15.33
C SER A 308 4.77 -15.80 -14.69
N GLN A 309 4.41 -16.43 -13.58
CA GLN A 309 3.19 -16.12 -12.83
C GLN A 309 3.21 -14.68 -12.27
N TYR A 310 4.34 -14.25 -11.75
CA TYR A 310 4.50 -12.89 -11.25
C TYR A 310 4.24 -11.86 -12.35
N LEU A 311 4.93 -11.97 -13.49
CA LEU A 311 4.77 -11.03 -14.61
C LEU A 311 3.33 -11.04 -15.17
N GLU A 312 2.69 -12.20 -15.24
CA GLU A 312 1.29 -12.34 -15.67
C GLU A 312 0.29 -11.75 -14.66
N SER A 313 0.65 -11.69 -13.38
CA SER A 313 -0.19 -11.10 -12.32
C SER A 313 -0.17 -9.57 -12.32
N LEU A 314 0.81 -8.94 -12.97
CA LEU A 314 0.93 -7.48 -13.02
C LEU A 314 -0.21 -6.86 -13.82
N ALA A 315 -0.87 -5.85 -13.24
CA ALA A 315 -2.00 -5.17 -13.87
C ALA A 315 -1.75 -4.64 -15.29
N PRO A 316 -0.54 -4.14 -15.64
CA PRO A 316 -0.26 -3.70 -17.02
C PRO A 316 -0.11 -4.85 -18.02
N VAL A 317 0.11 -6.07 -17.57
CA VAL A 317 0.41 -7.19 -18.48
C VAL A 317 -0.89 -7.84 -18.95
N LEU A 318 -1.18 -7.72 -20.23
CA LEU A 318 -2.35 -8.33 -20.88
C LEU A 318 -2.06 -9.77 -21.36
N ASN A 319 -0.81 -10.04 -21.73
CA ASN A 319 -0.35 -11.35 -22.18
C ASN A 319 1.18 -11.45 -21.99
N SER A 320 1.64 -12.64 -21.65
CA SER A 320 3.06 -12.99 -21.55
C SER A 320 3.35 -14.16 -22.49
N ALA A 321 4.45 -14.07 -23.21
CA ALA A 321 4.92 -15.14 -24.08
C ALA A 321 6.44 -15.32 -23.96
N VAL A 322 6.87 -16.53 -23.63
CA VAL A 322 8.30 -16.88 -23.60
C VAL A 322 8.88 -16.82 -25.01
N VAL A 323 9.94 -16.06 -25.18
CA VAL A 323 10.66 -15.89 -26.44
C VAL A 323 11.87 -16.81 -26.50
N ALA A 324 12.59 -16.90 -25.36
CA ALA A 324 13.80 -17.74 -25.28
C ALA A 324 14.13 -18.07 -23.82
N VAL A 325 14.79 -19.18 -23.60
CA VAL A 325 15.46 -19.57 -22.37
C VAL A 325 16.89 -19.88 -22.69
N SER A 326 17.85 -19.23 -22.05
CA SER A 326 19.28 -19.42 -22.34
C SER A 326 20.10 -19.42 -21.05
N GLY A 327 20.56 -20.59 -20.61
CA GLY A 327 21.25 -20.73 -19.33
C GLY A 327 20.32 -20.33 -18.19
N ARG A 328 20.70 -19.26 -17.43
CA ARG A 328 19.92 -18.70 -16.32
C ARG A 328 19.09 -17.48 -16.73
N GLU A 329 18.98 -17.20 -18.02
CA GLU A 329 18.25 -16.05 -18.56
C GLU A 329 16.93 -16.51 -19.20
N LEU A 330 15.82 -15.92 -18.77
CA LEU A 330 14.48 -16.08 -19.32
C LEU A 330 14.07 -14.80 -20.06
N ARG A 331 13.74 -14.91 -21.34
CA ARG A 331 13.24 -13.79 -22.15
C ARG A 331 11.76 -13.95 -22.45
N LEU A 332 11.00 -12.92 -22.08
CA LEU A 332 9.56 -12.88 -22.30
C LEU A 332 9.19 -11.65 -23.14
N ARG A 333 8.18 -11.84 -23.98
CA ARG A 333 7.49 -10.73 -24.63
C ARG A 333 6.19 -10.48 -23.89
N LEU A 334 6.08 -9.30 -23.30
CA LEU A 334 4.88 -8.87 -22.61
C LEU A 334 4.07 -7.96 -23.55
N VAL A 335 2.80 -8.26 -23.73
CA VAL A 335 1.83 -7.30 -24.29
C VAL A 335 1.30 -6.53 -23.12
N THR A 336 1.54 -5.23 -23.10
CA THR A 336 1.23 -4.38 -21.94
C THR A 336 0.24 -3.29 -22.32
N GLU A 337 -0.47 -2.80 -21.34
CA GLU A 337 -1.23 -1.57 -21.35
C GLU A 337 -0.44 -0.48 -20.61
N GLY A 338 -0.42 0.75 -21.12
CA GLY A 338 0.39 1.84 -20.59
C GLY A 338 1.81 1.89 -21.12
N GLN A 339 2.57 2.86 -20.64
CA GLN A 339 3.95 3.10 -21.05
C GLN A 339 4.91 2.13 -20.34
N SER A 340 6.05 1.84 -20.97
CA SER A 340 7.09 0.97 -20.39
C SER A 340 7.61 1.49 -19.06
N GLN A 341 7.65 2.81 -18.87
CA GLN A 341 8.07 3.44 -17.63
C GLN A 341 7.16 3.07 -16.46
N GLN A 342 5.84 3.07 -16.69
CA GLN A 342 4.85 2.67 -15.67
C GLN A 342 4.99 1.20 -15.28
N LEU A 343 5.31 0.31 -16.22
CA LEU A 343 5.60 -1.09 -15.90
C LEU A 343 6.85 -1.22 -15.02
N ILE A 344 7.91 -0.45 -15.32
CA ILE A 344 9.14 -0.45 -14.51
C ILE A 344 8.83 -0.04 -13.07
N GLU A 345 8.06 1.01 -12.88
CA GLU A 345 7.69 1.54 -11.56
C GLU A 345 6.84 0.55 -10.75
N ILE A 346 5.89 -0.11 -11.41
CA ILE A 346 5.05 -1.13 -10.77
C ILE A 346 5.90 -2.34 -10.32
N ILE A 347 6.87 -2.78 -11.15
CA ILE A 347 7.79 -3.87 -10.77
C ILE A 347 8.68 -3.47 -9.60
N GLN A 348 9.13 -2.22 -9.55
CA GLN A 348 9.98 -1.71 -8.45
C GLN A 348 9.26 -1.65 -7.11
N LEU A 349 7.92 -1.52 -7.10
CA LEU A 349 7.14 -1.54 -5.85
C LEU A 349 7.12 -2.92 -5.17
N ASP A 350 7.40 -4.01 -5.87
CA ASP A 350 7.25 -5.38 -5.33
C ASP A 350 8.54 -5.98 -4.77
N ASP A 351 9.70 -5.35 -4.94
CA ASP A 351 11.03 -5.81 -4.51
C ASP A 351 11.40 -7.26 -4.95
N LYS A 352 10.65 -7.85 -5.90
CA LYS A 352 10.89 -9.22 -6.38
C LYS A 352 11.92 -9.29 -7.50
N MET A 353 12.07 -8.19 -8.22
CA MET A 353 12.95 -8.08 -9.36
C MET A 353 13.74 -6.76 -9.30
N LEU A 354 15.04 -6.85 -9.50
CA LEU A 354 15.93 -5.69 -9.56
C LEU A 354 16.15 -5.29 -11.03
N LEU A 355 15.83 -4.05 -11.40
CA LEU A 355 16.16 -3.51 -12.70
C LEU A 355 17.68 -3.36 -12.85
N VAL A 356 18.26 -4.05 -13.83
CA VAL A 356 19.70 -4.00 -14.13
C VAL A 356 19.97 -3.00 -15.27
N SER A 357 19.07 -2.92 -16.25
CA SER A 357 19.17 -2.00 -17.39
C SER A 357 17.83 -1.81 -18.08
N ASP A 358 17.54 -0.59 -18.50
CA ASP A 358 16.34 -0.21 -19.27
C ASP A 358 16.48 -0.48 -20.79
N GLY A 359 17.53 -1.16 -21.20
CA GLY A 359 17.76 -1.53 -22.61
C GLY A 359 18.30 -0.40 -23.50
N SER A 360 18.39 0.84 -22.98
CA SER A 360 18.71 1.99 -23.84
C SER A 360 20.20 2.18 -24.10
N LEU A 361 21.11 1.71 -23.23
CA LEU A 361 22.53 2.08 -23.32
C LEU A 361 23.55 0.93 -23.23
N ILE A 362 23.20 -0.24 -22.65
CA ILE A 362 24.23 -1.26 -22.33
C ILE A 362 24.21 -2.47 -23.28
N ARG A 363 23.04 -2.93 -23.72
CA ARG A 363 22.94 -4.11 -24.60
C ARG A 363 22.34 -3.84 -25.98
N GLY A 364 21.64 -2.72 -26.20
CA GLY A 364 21.12 -2.30 -27.50
C GLY A 364 20.05 -3.22 -28.12
N ASP A 365 19.49 -4.15 -27.31
CA ASP A 365 18.48 -5.13 -27.74
C ASP A 365 17.02 -4.68 -27.48
N GLY A 366 16.85 -3.47 -26.88
CA GLY A 366 15.54 -2.91 -26.57
C GLY A 366 14.76 -3.66 -25.50
N ALA A 367 15.43 -4.54 -24.72
CA ALA A 367 14.81 -5.30 -23.66
C ALA A 367 15.06 -4.65 -22.29
N LEU A 368 14.06 -4.72 -21.39
CA LEU A 368 14.24 -4.42 -19.98
C LEU A 368 14.94 -5.62 -19.32
N HIS A 369 16.07 -5.36 -18.67
CA HIS A 369 16.86 -6.39 -18.00
C HIS A 369 16.66 -6.35 -16.50
N TYR A 370 16.17 -7.44 -15.95
CA TYR A 370 15.94 -7.65 -14.52
C TYR A 370 16.76 -8.81 -13.98
N ARG A 371 16.96 -8.81 -12.67
CA ARG A 371 17.44 -9.96 -11.90
C ARG A 371 16.37 -10.42 -10.95
N TRP A 372 16.08 -11.70 -10.93
CA TRP A 372 15.20 -12.35 -9.95
C TRP A 372 15.87 -12.38 -8.57
N LEU A 373 15.14 -12.07 -7.50
CA LEU A 373 15.67 -11.91 -6.15
C LEU A 373 15.18 -12.96 -5.15
N LEU A 374 14.26 -13.81 -5.54
CA LEU A 374 13.67 -14.83 -4.65
C LEU A 374 14.33 -16.18 -4.81
#